data_1255979e82a6a319c91cc4e8513c29f3
#
_entry.id   1255979e82a6a319c91cc4e8513c29f3
#
_cell.length_a   1.000
_cell.length_b   1.000
_cell.length_c   1.000
_cell.angle_alpha   90.00
_cell.angle_beta   90.00
_cell.angle_gamma   90.00
#
_symmetry.space_group_name_H-M   'P 1'
#
loop_
_entity.id
_entity.type
_entity.pdbx_description
1 polymer ?
#
loop_
_entity_poly.entity_id
_entity_poly.type
_entity_poly.pdbx_seq_one_letter_code
_entity_poly.pdbx_strand_id
1 'polypeptide(L)'
;MYTTRKLPNTRIDVADALRGIAVAGIILYHSVEHFNIFTQETIIHALPSDQTVADVLAWLLSGKMYGIFAMLFGLSFFIMNDNQQQKGKNFSGRFAWRMCLLFLFGVINVAFYDGDILMLYACYGLLLIPISYLPSKAVWCIIGLLAIQPVELYCLLTGITIDHSTMWELYGQINNAHEHASFWENALINLRYGFEVNFRFNIFSGRLTQLLCLFILGMQLGRQRLFYNTGRNLQIWHQILMLSAAIVIILSFVDFGKLDMWLHPIYNLIILLMIVSAVVSAWYAFEGVRSVLHHLCIFGRMSLTNYLLQSIIGCAIFCGYGLGCYYKLGITYAVMVGLGMVIAQYCFARFWFSSHQRGPLEGIWRKLTWLEF
;
A
#
# COMPACT_ATOMS: atom_id res chain seq x y z
N MET A 1 27.71 21.23 -11.63
CA MET A 1 27.09 21.83 -10.43
C MET A 1 25.79 22.50 -10.89
N TYR A 2 24.65 21.80 -10.88
CA TYR A 2 23.36 22.38 -11.27
C TYR A 2 22.80 23.11 -10.05
N THR A 3 22.82 24.43 -10.08
CA THR A 3 22.04 25.25 -9.13
C THR A 3 20.55 25.05 -9.41
N THR A 4 19.97 24.03 -8.84
CA THR A 4 18.52 23.88 -8.82
C THR A 4 17.95 25.04 -8.01
N ARG A 5 17.24 25.96 -8.67
CA ARG A 5 16.39 26.97 -8.04
C ARG A 5 15.59 26.25 -6.94
N LYS A 6 15.81 26.62 -5.68
CA LYS A 6 15.09 26.10 -4.51
C LYS A 6 13.62 26.52 -4.60
N LEU A 7 12.82 25.77 -5.34
CA LEU A 7 11.38 25.96 -5.34
C LEU A 7 10.84 25.40 -4.01
N PRO A 8 10.00 26.13 -3.28
CA PRO A 8 9.40 25.63 -2.07
C PRO A 8 8.58 24.36 -2.36
N ASN A 9 8.61 23.38 -1.45
CA ASN A 9 7.76 22.21 -1.53
C ASN A 9 6.31 22.62 -1.19
N THR A 10 5.57 23.02 -2.21
CA THR A 10 4.13 23.21 -2.10
C THR A 10 3.45 21.86 -1.90
N ARG A 11 2.29 21.86 -1.27
CA ARG A 11 1.49 20.65 -1.09
C ARG A 11 1.10 20.05 -2.44
N ILE A 12 1.19 18.74 -2.56
CA ILE A 12 0.91 17.99 -3.79
C ILE A 12 -0.45 17.28 -3.62
N ASP A 13 -1.55 17.97 -3.97
CA ASP A 13 -2.90 17.44 -3.76
C ASP A 13 -3.16 16.14 -4.53
N VAL A 14 -2.59 15.99 -5.74
CA VAL A 14 -2.72 14.72 -6.49
C VAL A 14 -2.08 13.54 -5.75
N ALA A 15 -1.03 13.75 -4.98
CA ALA A 15 -0.44 12.69 -4.14
C ALA A 15 -1.36 12.35 -2.96
N ASP A 16 -2.06 13.32 -2.40
CA ASP A 16 -3.07 13.08 -1.35
C ASP A 16 -4.28 12.33 -1.93
N ALA A 17 -4.74 12.68 -3.15
CA ALA A 17 -5.80 11.95 -3.84
C ALA A 17 -5.41 10.50 -4.13
N LEU A 18 -4.19 10.26 -4.64
CA LEU A 18 -3.65 8.90 -4.86
C LEU A 18 -3.57 8.09 -3.56
N ARG A 19 -3.18 8.71 -2.43
CA ARG A 19 -3.24 8.03 -1.12
C ARG A 19 -4.67 7.67 -0.74
N GLY A 20 -5.63 8.56 -1.01
CA GLY A 20 -7.04 8.32 -0.77
C GLY A 20 -7.56 7.14 -1.58
N ILE A 21 -7.24 7.07 -2.87
CA ILE A 21 -7.54 5.93 -3.74
C ILE A 21 -6.92 4.65 -3.20
N ALA A 22 -5.64 4.70 -2.84
CA ALA A 22 -4.90 3.53 -2.36
C ALA A 22 -5.50 2.98 -1.06
N VAL A 23 -5.80 3.83 -0.07
CA VAL A 23 -6.40 3.39 1.20
C VAL A 23 -7.83 2.88 1.00
N ALA A 24 -8.64 3.55 0.18
CA ALA A 24 -9.98 3.05 -0.13
C ALA A 24 -9.93 1.69 -0.83
N GLY A 25 -9.02 1.52 -1.79
CA GLY A 25 -8.80 0.24 -2.47
C GLY A 25 -8.28 -0.85 -1.53
N ILE A 26 -7.41 -0.51 -0.57
CA ILE A 26 -6.95 -1.45 0.48
C ILE A 26 -8.13 -1.91 1.33
N ILE A 27 -8.99 -1.01 1.80
CA ILE A 27 -10.17 -1.36 2.61
C ILE A 27 -11.10 -2.30 1.84
N LEU A 28 -11.38 -1.98 0.57
CA LEU A 28 -12.21 -2.84 -0.28
C LEU A 28 -11.59 -4.22 -0.50
N TYR A 29 -10.28 -4.28 -0.74
CA TYR A 29 -9.60 -5.55 -0.97
C TYR A 29 -9.49 -6.39 0.31
N HIS A 30 -9.20 -5.76 1.45
CA HIS A 30 -9.15 -6.45 2.74
C HIS A 30 -10.50 -7.02 3.16
N SER A 31 -11.62 -6.39 2.80
CA SER A 31 -12.95 -6.94 3.09
C SER A 31 -13.21 -8.27 2.39
N VAL A 32 -12.49 -8.55 1.29
CA VAL A 32 -12.56 -9.80 0.52
C VAL A 32 -11.43 -10.75 0.90
N GLU A 33 -10.18 -10.29 0.93
CA GLU A 33 -8.99 -11.10 1.19
C GLU A 33 -9.01 -11.71 2.60
N HIS A 34 -9.56 -10.97 3.58
CA HIS A 34 -9.64 -11.41 4.96
C HIS A 34 -10.64 -12.53 5.19
N PHE A 35 -11.61 -12.66 4.31
CA PHE A 35 -12.81 -13.41 4.66
C PHE A 35 -13.13 -14.57 3.74
N ASN A 36 -12.52 -14.72 2.57
CA ASN A 36 -12.95 -15.74 1.62
C ASN A 36 -11.94 -16.21 0.56
N ILE A 37 -10.79 -15.58 0.38
CA ILE A 37 -9.94 -15.92 -0.79
C ILE A 37 -9.35 -17.32 -0.70
N PHE A 38 -9.14 -17.87 0.49
CA PHE A 38 -8.40 -19.11 0.69
C PHE A 38 -9.27 -20.35 0.96
N THR A 39 -10.60 -20.20 1.12
CA THR A 39 -11.49 -21.34 1.39
C THR A 39 -12.84 -21.17 0.69
N GLN A 40 -12.93 -21.64 -0.56
CA GLN A 40 -14.18 -21.58 -1.34
C GLN A 40 -15.25 -22.57 -0.84
N GLU A 41 -14.94 -23.49 0.07
CA GLU A 41 -15.81 -24.65 0.37
C GLU A 41 -16.98 -24.38 1.33
N THR A 42 -17.01 -23.24 2.02
CA THR A 42 -18.02 -22.96 3.06
C THR A 42 -18.76 -21.64 2.91
N ILE A 43 -18.82 -21.06 1.71
CA ILE A 43 -19.49 -19.79 1.49
C ILE A 43 -20.99 -19.94 1.61
N ILE A 44 -21.56 -19.46 2.72
CA ILE A 44 -23.00 -19.22 2.88
C ILE A 44 -23.32 -17.92 2.15
N HIS A 45 -24.40 -17.89 1.36
CA HIS A 45 -24.81 -16.72 0.56
C HIS A 45 -23.90 -16.36 -0.64
N ALA A 46 -23.31 -17.34 -1.32
CA ALA A 46 -22.62 -17.10 -2.57
C ALA A 46 -23.59 -16.62 -3.68
N LEU A 47 -23.14 -15.62 -4.45
CA LEU A 47 -23.87 -15.11 -5.61
C LEU A 47 -23.18 -15.55 -6.91
N PRO A 48 -23.91 -15.69 -8.03
CA PRO A 48 -23.31 -15.98 -9.33
C PRO A 48 -22.25 -14.94 -9.77
N SER A 49 -22.34 -13.70 -9.24
CA SER A 49 -21.38 -12.61 -9.51
C SER A 49 -20.07 -12.72 -8.75
N ASP A 50 -19.96 -13.58 -7.74
CA ASP A 50 -18.80 -13.59 -6.83
C ASP A 50 -17.47 -13.81 -7.54
N GLN A 51 -17.41 -14.77 -8.49
CA GLN A 51 -16.19 -15.02 -9.23
C GLN A 51 -15.79 -13.80 -10.08
N THR A 52 -16.73 -13.20 -10.81
CA THR A 52 -16.46 -12.00 -11.62
C THR A 52 -16.00 -10.82 -10.78
N VAL A 53 -16.62 -10.63 -9.62
CA VAL A 53 -16.24 -9.55 -8.67
C VAL A 53 -14.84 -9.83 -8.11
N ALA A 54 -14.52 -11.08 -7.75
CA ALA A 54 -13.19 -11.46 -7.29
C ALA A 54 -12.11 -11.16 -8.35
N ASP A 55 -12.34 -11.56 -9.60
CA ASP A 55 -11.40 -11.37 -10.69
C ASP A 55 -11.14 -9.87 -10.97
N VAL A 56 -12.21 -9.06 -11.00
CA VAL A 56 -12.12 -7.61 -11.18
C VAL A 56 -11.34 -6.95 -10.04
N LEU A 57 -11.63 -7.33 -8.79
CA LEU A 57 -10.93 -6.78 -7.63
C LEU A 57 -9.46 -7.21 -7.60
N ALA A 58 -9.17 -8.48 -7.89
CA ALA A 58 -7.81 -8.97 -7.96
C ALA A 58 -7.01 -8.23 -9.05
N TRP A 59 -7.60 -8.04 -10.23
CA TRP A 59 -6.94 -7.30 -11.32
C TRP A 59 -6.73 -5.82 -10.99
N LEU A 60 -7.70 -5.15 -10.37
CA LEU A 60 -7.66 -3.71 -10.13
C LEU A 60 -6.91 -3.34 -8.83
N LEU A 61 -7.07 -4.13 -7.76
CA LEU A 61 -6.64 -3.73 -6.41
C LEU A 61 -5.46 -4.54 -5.89
N SER A 62 -5.45 -5.88 -6.12
CA SER A 62 -4.40 -6.75 -5.59
C SER A 62 -3.03 -6.34 -6.12
N GLY A 63 -2.07 -6.20 -5.23
CA GLY A 63 -0.71 -5.81 -5.62
C GLY A 63 -0.51 -4.33 -5.96
N LYS A 64 -1.56 -3.57 -6.30
CA LYS A 64 -1.46 -2.20 -6.81
C LYS A 64 -1.68 -1.18 -5.71
N MET A 65 -2.67 -1.35 -4.86
CA MET A 65 -3.05 -0.33 -3.87
C MET A 65 -2.00 -0.13 -2.80
N TYR A 66 -1.49 -1.21 -2.18
CA TYR A 66 -0.37 -1.08 -1.25
C TYR A 66 0.90 -0.57 -1.95
N GLY A 67 1.11 -0.93 -3.22
CA GLY A 67 2.24 -0.46 -4.00
C GLY A 67 2.20 1.05 -4.27
N ILE A 68 1.02 1.60 -4.64
CA ILE A 68 0.82 3.06 -4.75
C ILE A 68 1.12 3.73 -3.40
N PHE A 69 0.64 3.14 -2.30
CA PHE A 69 0.88 3.67 -0.97
C PHE A 69 2.38 3.65 -0.60
N ALA A 70 3.10 2.58 -0.95
CA ALA A 70 4.56 2.45 -0.78
C ALA A 70 5.33 3.52 -1.56
N MET A 71 4.98 3.73 -2.83
CA MET A 71 5.60 4.76 -3.66
C MET A 71 5.36 6.17 -3.10
N LEU A 72 4.15 6.46 -2.64
CA LEU A 72 3.83 7.75 -2.02
C LEU A 72 4.48 7.93 -0.64
N PHE A 73 4.83 6.85 0.04
CA PHE A 73 5.63 6.91 1.25
C PHE A 73 7.07 7.38 0.95
N GLY A 74 7.69 6.82 -0.09
CA GLY A 74 9.00 7.27 -0.57
C GLY A 74 9.01 8.74 -1.00
N LEU A 75 7.96 9.19 -1.72
CA LEU A 75 7.76 10.61 -2.06
C LEU A 75 7.68 11.47 -0.78
N SER A 76 6.95 11.02 0.23
CA SER A 76 6.79 11.74 1.50
C SER A 76 8.10 11.85 2.27
N PHE A 77 8.90 10.77 2.26
CA PHE A 77 10.26 10.80 2.83
C PHE A 77 11.10 11.88 2.15
N PHE A 78 11.13 11.89 0.82
CA PHE A 78 11.89 12.91 0.07
C PHE A 78 11.46 14.32 0.46
N ILE A 79 10.16 14.63 0.46
CA ILE A 79 9.64 15.96 0.79
C ILE A 79 10.05 16.37 2.21
N MET A 80 9.95 15.47 3.18
CA MET A 80 10.34 15.76 4.57
C MET A 80 11.84 15.99 4.70
N ASN A 81 12.66 15.15 4.06
CA ASN A 81 14.10 15.24 4.07
C ASN A 81 14.60 16.53 3.39
N ASP A 82 14.09 16.85 2.17
CA ASP A 82 14.41 18.06 1.44
C ASP A 82 14.05 19.34 2.23
N ASN A 83 12.87 19.35 2.86
CA ASN A 83 12.45 20.46 3.72
C ASN A 83 13.39 20.70 4.93
N GLN A 84 13.96 19.66 5.50
CA GLN A 84 14.91 19.78 6.62
C GLN A 84 16.29 20.17 6.13
N GLN A 85 16.75 19.60 5.01
CA GLN A 85 18.03 19.97 4.38
C GLN A 85 18.04 21.44 3.95
N GLN A 86 16.91 21.98 3.44
CA GLN A 86 16.80 23.42 3.12
C GLN A 86 16.95 24.30 4.36
N LYS A 87 16.65 23.77 5.56
CA LYS A 87 16.88 24.45 6.84
C LYS A 87 18.25 24.17 7.45
N GLY A 88 19.14 23.47 6.74
CA GLY A 88 20.48 23.08 7.21
C GLY A 88 20.45 21.99 8.30
N LYS A 89 19.32 21.26 8.45
CA LYS A 89 19.17 20.23 9.48
C LYS A 89 19.26 18.83 8.89
N ASN A 90 19.95 17.92 9.58
CA ASN A 90 19.93 16.49 9.27
C ASN A 90 18.63 15.87 9.77
N PHE A 91 17.92 15.15 8.90
CA PHE A 91 16.64 14.53 9.21
C PHE A 91 16.74 13.04 9.51
N SER A 92 17.87 12.40 9.26
CA SER A 92 18.02 10.94 9.30
C SER A 92 17.65 10.31 10.65
N GLY A 93 18.19 10.85 11.75
CA GLY A 93 17.89 10.33 13.10
C GLY A 93 16.41 10.51 13.47
N ARG A 94 15.84 11.67 13.13
CA ARG A 94 14.42 11.94 13.39
C ARG A 94 13.50 11.09 12.51
N PHE A 95 13.92 10.81 11.30
CA PHE A 95 13.18 9.89 10.43
C PHE A 95 13.27 8.45 10.92
N ALA A 96 14.44 8.01 11.40
CA ALA A 96 14.58 6.69 12.02
C ALA A 96 13.64 6.54 13.24
N TRP A 97 13.60 7.55 14.12
CA TRP A 97 12.64 7.57 15.22
C TRP A 97 11.18 7.49 14.74
N ARG A 98 10.87 8.23 13.68
CA ARG A 98 9.54 8.18 13.06
C ARG A 98 9.20 6.77 12.54
N MET A 99 10.18 6.01 12.06
CA MET A 99 10.00 4.62 11.64
C MET A 99 9.80 3.68 12.83
N CYS A 100 10.50 3.90 13.95
CA CYS A 100 10.23 3.15 15.19
C CYS A 100 8.78 3.35 15.67
N LEU A 101 8.27 4.58 15.62
CA LEU A 101 6.86 4.86 15.94
C LEU A 101 5.90 4.19 14.95
N LEU A 102 6.22 4.16 13.65
CA LEU A 102 5.42 3.47 12.65
C LEU A 102 5.40 1.96 12.90
N PHE A 103 6.54 1.37 13.24
CA PHE A 103 6.64 -0.03 13.62
C PHE A 103 5.74 -0.35 14.82
N LEU A 104 5.71 0.53 15.83
CA LEU A 104 4.82 0.37 16.99
C LEU A 104 3.34 0.42 16.59
N PHE A 105 2.93 1.32 15.68
CA PHE A 105 1.58 1.31 15.13
C PHE A 105 1.26 0.01 14.40
N GLY A 106 2.25 -0.56 13.67
CA GLY A 106 2.11 -1.86 13.04
C GLY A 106 1.91 -2.98 14.06
N VAL A 107 2.70 -3.02 15.15
CA VAL A 107 2.52 -4.00 16.24
C VAL A 107 1.11 -3.92 16.85
N ILE A 108 0.60 -2.70 17.07
CA ILE A 108 -0.77 -2.51 17.55
C ILE A 108 -1.78 -3.03 16.52
N ASN A 109 -1.55 -2.77 15.23
CA ASN A 109 -2.46 -3.21 14.18
C ASN A 109 -2.48 -4.73 14.01
N VAL A 110 -1.33 -5.40 14.16
CA VAL A 110 -1.23 -6.87 14.07
C VAL A 110 -2.14 -7.56 15.09
N ALA A 111 -2.37 -6.97 16.27
CA ALA A 111 -3.31 -7.53 17.23
C ALA A 111 -4.74 -7.70 16.68
N PHE A 112 -5.11 -6.90 15.68
CA PHE A 112 -6.39 -6.97 14.97
C PHE A 112 -6.24 -7.70 13.63
N TYR A 113 -5.19 -7.41 12.88
CA TYR A 113 -5.02 -7.85 11.49
C TYR A 113 -3.61 -8.39 11.24
N ASP A 114 -3.52 -9.69 10.98
CA ASP A 114 -2.26 -10.43 10.70
C ASP A 114 -1.53 -9.93 9.44
N GLY A 115 -2.27 -9.45 8.42
CA GLY A 115 -1.73 -8.91 7.17
C GLY A 115 -1.16 -7.48 7.27
N ASP A 116 -0.71 -7.00 8.46
CA ASP A 116 -0.19 -5.64 8.62
C ASP A 116 1.07 -5.38 7.79
N ILE A 117 1.05 -4.27 7.03
CA ILE A 117 2.18 -3.86 6.21
C ILE A 117 3.02 -2.73 6.86
N LEU A 118 2.54 -2.08 7.94
CA LEU A 118 3.22 -0.92 8.54
C LEU A 118 4.58 -1.28 9.13
N MET A 119 4.72 -2.49 9.68
CA MET A 119 6.00 -2.98 10.22
C MET A 119 7.04 -3.10 9.09
N LEU A 120 6.66 -3.68 7.95
CA LEU A 120 7.52 -3.76 6.77
C LEU A 120 7.83 -2.36 6.21
N TYR A 121 6.85 -1.47 6.18
CA TYR A 121 7.04 -0.08 5.75
C TYR A 121 8.03 0.67 6.65
N ALA A 122 8.01 0.41 7.94
CA ALA A 122 8.99 0.97 8.86
C ALA A 122 10.42 0.47 8.53
N CYS A 123 10.58 -0.81 8.27
CA CYS A 123 11.87 -1.39 7.87
C CYS A 123 12.37 -0.82 6.54
N TYR A 124 11.53 -0.78 5.51
CA TYR A 124 11.90 -0.20 4.21
C TYR A 124 12.14 1.31 4.29
N GLY A 125 11.39 2.02 5.14
CA GLY A 125 11.62 3.43 5.42
C GLY A 125 13.04 3.68 5.93
N LEU A 126 13.57 2.85 6.83
CA LEU A 126 14.95 2.96 7.31
C LEU A 126 15.97 2.81 6.19
N LEU A 127 15.72 1.93 5.20
CA LEU A 127 16.62 1.75 4.06
C LEU A 127 16.66 2.97 3.13
N LEU A 128 15.63 3.82 3.12
CA LEU A 128 15.67 5.08 2.35
C LEU A 128 16.73 6.05 2.86
N ILE A 129 17.11 5.98 4.15
CA ILE A 129 18.11 6.88 4.73
C ILE A 129 19.45 6.76 3.98
N PRO A 130 20.14 5.60 3.97
CA PRO A 130 21.41 5.48 3.25
C PRO A 130 21.25 5.69 1.74
N ILE A 131 20.16 5.22 1.13
CA ILE A 131 19.91 5.36 -0.31
C ILE A 131 19.75 6.86 -0.67
N SER A 132 19.24 7.68 0.24
CA SER A 132 19.05 9.11 0.00
C SER A 132 20.36 9.87 -0.23
N TYR A 133 21.49 9.36 0.19
CA TYR A 133 22.81 9.96 -0.05
C TYR A 133 23.43 9.58 -1.39
N LEU A 134 22.88 8.57 -2.08
CA LEU A 134 23.39 8.13 -3.38
C LEU A 134 23.03 9.10 -4.51
N PRO A 135 23.90 9.22 -5.54
CA PRO A 135 23.58 10.00 -6.72
C PRO A 135 22.40 9.40 -7.50
N SER A 136 21.61 10.24 -8.15
CA SER A 136 20.41 9.81 -8.88
C SER A 136 20.65 8.69 -9.89
N LYS A 137 21.82 8.64 -10.54
CA LYS A 137 22.17 7.56 -11.46
C LYS A 137 22.24 6.20 -10.75
N ALA A 138 22.92 6.12 -9.60
CA ALA A 138 22.98 4.89 -8.79
C ALA A 138 21.60 4.47 -8.29
N VAL A 139 20.77 5.44 -7.87
CA VAL A 139 19.39 5.15 -7.44
C VAL A 139 18.56 4.55 -8.59
N TRP A 140 18.69 5.07 -9.82
CA TRP A 140 18.02 4.49 -10.99
C TRP A 140 18.51 3.07 -11.32
N CYS A 141 19.82 2.78 -11.16
CA CYS A 141 20.35 1.44 -11.32
C CYS A 141 19.75 0.47 -10.27
N ILE A 142 19.63 0.90 -9.01
CA ILE A 142 19.00 0.09 -7.94
C ILE A 142 17.51 -0.16 -8.28
N ILE A 143 16.77 0.86 -8.71
CA ILE A 143 15.36 0.72 -9.12
C ILE A 143 15.26 -0.30 -10.27
N GLY A 144 16.09 -0.19 -11.29
CA GLY A 144 16.10 -1.12 -12.43
C GLY A 144 16.41 -2.56 -12.01
N LEU A 145 17.40 -2.74 -11.12
CA LEU A 145 17.75 -4.05 -10.59
C LEU A 145 16.60 -4.68 -9.78
N LEU A 146 15.96 -3.90 -8.90
CA LEU A 146 14.85 -4.38 -8.09
C LEU A 146 13.58 -4.63 -8.93
N ALA A 147 13.34 -3.83 -9.99
CA ALA A 147 12.19 -3.98 -10.86
C ALA A 147 12.20 -5.30 -11.66
N ILE A 148 13.38 -5.88 -11.90
CA ILE A 148 13.52 -7.19 -12.56
C ILE A 148 13.13 -8.35 -11.62
N GLN A 149 12.83 -8.09 -10.36
CA GLN A 149 12.49 -9.12 -9.36
C GLN A 149 13.61 -10.17 -9.23
N PRO A 150 14.80 -9.80 -8.76
CA PRO A 150 15.99 -10.66 -8.82
C PRO A 150 15.88 -11.93 -7.97
N VAL A 151 15.10 -11.93 -6.89
CA VAL A 151 14.90 -13.10 -6.03
C VAL A 151 14.09 -14.15 -6.76
N GLU A 152 12.97 -13.75 -7.36
CA GLU A 152 12.06 -14.61 -8.13
C GLU A 152 12.76 -15.12 -9.39
N LEU A 153 13.55 -14.26 -10.04
CA LEU A 153 14.36 -14.66 -11.20
C LEU A 153 15.44 -15.70 -10.81
N TYR A 154 16.09 -15.51 -9.67
CA TYR A 154 17.06 -16.47 -9.17
C TYR A 154 16.42 -17.83 -8.88
N CYS A 155 15.27 -17.87 -8.21
CA CYS A 155 14.50 -19.09 -7.96
C CYS A 155 14.11 -19.80 -9.28
N LEU A 156 13.64 -19.02 -10.27
CA LEU A 156 13.31 -19.54 -11.58
C LEU A 156 14.50 -20.18 -12.32
N LEU A 157 15.66 -19.50 -12.31
CA LEU A 157 16.87 -19.98 -13.02
C LEU A 157 17.53 -21.17 -12.35
N THR A 158 17.46 -21.26 -11.02
CA THR A 158 18.10 -22.36 -10.25
C THR A 158 17.16 -23.54 -10.01
N GLY A 159 15.86 -23.38 -10.28
CA GLY A 159 14.84 -24.38 -9.95
C GLY A 159 14.60 -24.55 -8.44
N ILE A 160 15.12 -23.62 -7.61
CA ILE A 160 14.89 -23.63 -6.18
C ILE A 160 13.44 -23.27 -5.89
N THR A 161 12.72 -24.14 -5.21
CA THR A 161 11.37 -23.89 -4.69
C THR A 161 11.45 -23.54 -3.22
N ILE A 162 10.83 -22.42 -2.83
CA ILE A 162 10.71 -22.05 -1.42
C ILE A 162 9.57 -22.86 -0.81
N ASP A 163 9.82 -23.55 0.28
CA ASP A 163 8.74 -24.27 0.99
C ASP A 163 7.83 -23.27 1.71
N HIS A 164 6.55 -23.33 1.37
CA HIS A 164 5.50 -22.46 1.91
C HIS A 164 4.56 -23.21 2.88
N SER A 165 4.81 -24.49 3.19
CA SER A 165 3.96 -25.31 4.04
C SER A 165 3.75 -24.68 5.43
N THR A 166 4.84 -24.23 6.06
CA THR A 166 4.78 -23.55 7.37
C THR A 166 3.91 -22.28 7.32
N MET A 167 3.97 -21.52 6.23
CA MET A 167 3.14 -20.32 6.07
C MET A 167 1.64 -20.69 6.06
N TRP A 168 1.25 -21.72 5.31
CA TRP A 168 -0.14 -22.14 5.23
C TRP A 168 -0.64 -22.75 6.52
N GLU A 169 0.22 -23.48 7.25
CA GLU A 169 -0.10 -24.01 8.60
C GLU A 169 -0.39 -22.86 9.58
N LEU A 170 0.46 -21.84 9.62
CA LEU A 170 0.27 -20.67 10.48
C LEU A 170 -0.98 -19.86 10.09
N TYR A 171 -1.28 -19.72 8.80
CA TYR A 171 -2.54 -19.13 8.34
C TYR A 171 -3.75 -19.92 8.84
N GLY A 172 -3.69 -21.26 8.81
CA GLY A 172 -4.74 -22.10 9.35
C GLY A 172 -5.01 -21.83 10.84
N GLN A 173 -3.96 -21.64 11.65
CA GLN A 173 -4.10 -21.29 13.06
C GLN A 173 -4.73 -19.91 13.27
N ILE A 174 -4.30 -18.92 12.50
CA ILE A 174 -4.84 -17.55 12.55
C ILE A 174 -6.30 -17.53 12.13
N ASN A 175 -6.65 -18.18 11.02
CA ASN A 175 -8.00 -18.25 10.50
C ASN A 175 -8.97 -18.94 11.51
N ASN A 176 -8.51 -20.03 12.13
CA ASN A 176 -9.29 -20.69 13.18
C ASN A 176 -9.52 -19.78 14.39
N ALA A 177 -8.53 -18.97 14.75
CA ALA A 177 -8.68 -17.98 15.82
C ALA A 177 -9.64 -16.85 15.45
N HIS A 178 -9.60 -16.37 14.21
CA HIS A 178 -10.55 -15.36 13.72
C HIS A 178 -11.99 -15.83 13.79
N GLU A 179 -12.25 -17.13 13.56
CA GLU A 179 -13.59 -17.70 13.55
C GLU A 179 -14.11 -18.05 14.95
N HIS A 180 -13.24 -18.59 15.83
CA HIS A 180 -13.71 -19.25 17.05
C HIS A 180 -13.17 -18.66 18.35
N ALA A 181 -12.04 -17.92 18.31
CA ALA A 181 -11.41 -17.45 19.53
C ALA A 181 -12.07 -16.19 20.10
N SER A 182 -11.84 -15.95 21.39
CA SER A 182 -12.13 -14.67 22.02
C SER A 182 -11.19 -13.57 21.48
N PHE A 183 -11.55 -12.30 21.67
CA PHE A 183 -10.71 -11.17 21.24
C PHE A 183 -9.25 -11.29 21.73
N TRP A 184 -9.06 -11.62 23.01
CA TRP A 184 -7.71 -11.70 23.58
C TRP A 184 -6.88 -12.86 23.04
N GLU A 185 -7.50 -14.01 22.85
CA GLU A 185 -6.84 -15.18 22.25
C GLU A 185 -6.47 -14.91 20.80
N ASN A 186 -7.39 -14.33 20.02
CA ASN A 186 -7.12 -13.93 18.63
C ASN A 186 -5.97 -12.91 18.56
N ALA A 187 -5.99 -11.87 19.39
CA ALA A 187 -4.95 -10.87 19.45
C ALA A 187 -3.57 -11.46 19.81
N LEU A 188 -3.52 -12.41 20.74
CA LEU A 188 -2.29 -13.10 21.12
C LEU A 188 -1.77 -14.00 19.99
N ILE A 189 -2.64 -14.71 19.28
CA ILE A 189 -2.27 -15.55 18.13
C ILE A 189 -1.73 -14.68 17.00
N ASN A 190 -2.40 -13.57 16.69
CA ASN A 190 -1.95 -12.62 15.69
C ASN A 190 -0.59 -12.00 16.04
N LEU A 191 -0.38 -11.59 17.29
CA LEU A 191 0.90 -11.04 17.74
C LEU A 191 2.02 -12.08 17.72
N ARG A 192 1.69 -13.37 17.95
CA ARG A 192 2.67 -14.44 17.93
C ARG A 192 3.10 -14.85 16.54
N TYR A 193 2.17 -14.95 15.61
CA TYR A 193 2.38 -15.54 14.29
C TYR A 193 2.24 -14.54 13.13
N GLY A 194 1.48 -13.47 13.31
CA GLY A 194 1.12 -12.57 12.21
C GLY A 194 2.32 -11.92 11.51
N PHE A 195 3.35 -11.52 12.25
CA PHE A 195 4.55 -10.97 11.62
C PHE A 195 5.28 -12.02 10.75
N GLU A 196 5.42 -13.25 11.25
CA GLU A 196 6.09 -14.32 10.51
C GLU A 196 5.30 -14.70 9.25
N VAL A 197 3.99 -14.87 9.39
CA VAL A 197 3.11 -15.19 8.27
C VAL A 197 3.16 -14.10 7.21
N ASN A 198 3.02 -12.84 7.62
CA ASN A 198 3.07 -11.71 6.70
C ASN A 198 4.43 -11.62 5.99
N PHE A 199 5.54 -11.78 6.70
CA PHE A 199 6.87 -11.76 6.11
C PHE A 199 7.04 -12.89 5.08
N ARG A 200 6.65 -14.14 5.42
CA ARG A 200 6.67 -15.27 4.50
C ARG A 200 5.78 -15.06 3.29
N PHE A 201 4.57 -14.49 3.48
CA PHE A 201 3.67 -14.16 2.40
C PHE A 201 4.24 -13.10 1.45
N ASN A 202 4.94 -12.10 1.97
CA ASN A 202 5.60 -11.09 1.13
C ASN A 202 6.77 -11.69 0.32
N ILE A 203 7.44 -12.73 0.83
CA ILE A 203 8.41 -13.51 0.05
C ILE A 203 7.67 -14.32 -1.02
N PHE A 204 6.65 -15.07 -0.64
CA PHE A 204 5.85 -15.90 -1.55
C PHE A 204 5.28 -15.13 -2.75
N SER A 205 4.78 -13.93 -2.50
CA SER A 205 4.12 -13.10 -3.51
C SER A 205 5.06 -12.17 -4.28
N GLY A 206 6.40 -12.25 -4.08
CA GLY A 206 7.38 -11.34 -4.70
C GLY A 206 7.29 -9.89 -4.22
N ARG A 207 6.45 -9.62 -3.23
CA ARG A 207 6.20 -8.26 -2.71
C ARG A 207 7.39 -7.65 -1.99
N LEU A 208 8.26 -8.49 -1.43
CA LEU A 208 9.41 -8.02 -0.65
C LEU A 208 10.31 -7.11 -1.49
N THR A 209 10.73 -7.59 -2.66
CA THR A 209 11.58 -6.84 -3.61
C THR A 209 10.83 -5.68 -4.24
N GLN A 210 9.56 -5.91 -4.62
CA GLN A 210 8.70 -4.90 -5.25
C GLN A 210 8.45 -3.69 -4.35
N LEU A 211 8.17 -3.90 -3.06
CA LEU A 211 7.95 -2.81 -2.10
C LEU A 211 9.18 -1.93 -1.97
N LEU A 212 10.37 -2.50 -1.80
CA LEU A 212 11.62 -1.74 -1.73
C LEU A 212 11.83 -0.91 -3.00
N CYS A 213 11.60 -1.52 -4.19
CA CYS A 213 11.65 -0.82 -5.46
C CYS A 213 10.72 0.40 -5.47
N LEU A 214 9.47 0.25 -5.04
CA LEU A 214 8.47 1.32 -5.03
C LEU A 214 8.78 2.43 -4.03
N PHE A 215 9.31 2.11 -2.85
CA PHE A 215 9.79 3.11 -1.89
C PHE A 215 10.89 3.98 -2.51
N ILE A 216 11.90 3.36 -3.13
CA ILE A 216 13.02 4.06 -3.77
C ILE A 216 12.54 4.85 -4.98
N LEU A 217 11.66 4.28 -5.80
CA LEU A 217 11.05 4.95 -6.95
C LEU A 217 10.30 6.21 -6.50
N GLY A 218 9.46 6.13 -5.48
CA GLY A 218 8.73 7.28 -4.95
C GLY A 218 9.66 8.41 -4.47
N MET A 219 10.73 8.07 -3.77
CA MET A 219 11.78 9.03 -3.38
C MET A 219 12.42 9.68 -4.61
N GLN A 220 12.73 8.90 -5.64
CA GLN A 220 13.40 9.38 -6.85
C GLN A 220 12.47 10.26 -7.72
N LEU A 221 11.18 9.90 -7.84
CA LEU A 221 10.17 10.75 -8.49
C LEU A 221 10.01 12.10 -7.76
N GLY A 222 10.10 12.07 -6.41
CA GLY A 222 10.15 13.28 -5.59
C GLY A 222 11.35 14.15 -5.91
N ARG A 223 12.58 13.58 -5.99
CA ARG A 223 13.81 14.29 -6.38
C ARG A 223 13.67 14.98 -7.73
N GLN A 224 13.00 14.34 -8.68
CA GLN A 224 12.77 14.90 -10.02
C GLN A 224 11.55 15.83 -10.05
N ARG A 225 10.83 15.99 -8.93
CA ARG A 225 9.63 16.84 -8.82
C ARG A 225 8.54 16.51 -9.85
N LEU A 226 8.40 15.23 -10.22
CA LEU A 226 7.51 14.82 -11.31
C LEU A 226 6.03 14.98 -10.99
N PHE A 227 5.65 15.04 -9.71
CA PHE A 227 4.25 15.26 -9.29
C PHE A 227 3.80 16.72 -9.35
N TYR A 228 4.67 17.65 -9.72
CA TYR A 228 4.30 19.07 -9.88
C TYR A 228 3.79 19.34 -11.30
N ASN A 229 2.79 20.24 -11.40
CA ASN A 229 2.20 20.63 -12.68
C ASN A 229 3.18 21.46 -13.52
N THR A 230 3.89 20.81 -14.42
CA THR A 230 4.67 21.44 -15.49
C THR A 230 4.35 20.74 -16.80
N GLY A 231 4.38 21.48 -17.91
CA GLY A 231 4.08 20.88 -19.21
C GLY A 231 4.97 19.67 -19.54
N ARG A 232 6.27 19.73 -19.16
CA ARG A 232 7.21 18.61 -19.31
C ARG A 232 6.79 17.39 -18.47
N ASN A 233 6.41 17.59 -17.22
CA ASN A 233 6.03 16.49 -16.34
C ASN A 233 4.76 15.80 -16.83
N LEU A 234 3.79 16.57 -17.32
CA LEU A 234 2.56 16.03 -17.89
C LEU A 234 2.85 15.17 -19.12
N GLN A 235 3.76 15.61 -20.00
CA GLN A 235 4.19 14.80 -21.15
C GLN A 235 4.83 13.47 -20.70
N ILE A 236 5.69 13.50 -19.65
CA ILE A 236 6.31 12.29 -19.10
C ILE A 236 5.21 11.33 -18.58
N TRP A 237 4.24 11.84 -17.82
CA TRP A 237 3.14 11.00 -17.32
C TRP A 237 2.28 10.42 -18.44
N HIS A 238 2.00 11.18 -19.50
CA HIS A 238 1.30 10.65 -20.69
C HIS A 238 2.12 9.56 -21.39
N GLN A 239 3.43 9.72 -21.52
CA GLN A 239 4.30 8.68 -22.12
C GLN A 239 4.31 7.41 -21.27
N ILE A 240 4.42 7.54 -19.93
CA ILE A 240 4.35 6.39 -19.02
C ILE A 240 2.98 5.69 -19.16
N LEU A 241 1.88 6.46 -19.21
CA LEU A 241 0.54 5.93 -19.38
C LEU A 241 0.41 5.12 -20.68
N MET A 242 0.80 5.71 -21.80
CA MET A 242 0.69 5.05 -23.11
C MET A 242 1.55 3.79 -23.20
N LEU A 243 2.80 3.87 -22.70
CA LEU A 243 3.70 2.73 -22.70
C LEU A 243 3.20 1.59 -21.78
N SER A 244 2.82 1.93 -20.56
CA SER A 244 2.32 0.93 -19.60
C SER A 244 1.00 0.32 -20.06
N ALA A 245 0.08 1.09 -20.63
CA ALA A 245 -1.16 0.58 -21.21
C ALA A 245 -0.91 -0.38 -22.38
N ALA A 246 0.01 -0.03 -23.30
CA ALA A 246 0.38 -0.90 -24.41
C ALA A 246 0.96 -2.23 -23.91
N ILE A 247 1.88 -2.18 -22.92
CA ILE A 247 2.47 -3.38 -22.33
C ILE A 247 1.40 -4.23 -21.62
N VAL A 248 0.51 -3.61 -20.83
CA VAL A 248 -0.58 -4.32 -20.13
C VAL A 248 -1.48 -5.04 -21.16
N ILE A 249 -1.87 -4.36 -22.24
CA ILE A 249 -2.68 -4.97 -23.30
C ILE A 249 -1.95 -6.16 -23.94
N ILE A 250 -0.67 -6.04 -24.27
CA ILE A 250 0.10 -7.13 -24.86
C ILE A 250 0.19 -8.32 -23.88
N LEU A 251 0.54 -8.05 -22.62
CA LEU A 251 0.73 -9.10 -21.62
C LEU A 251 -0.58 -9.77 -21.19
N SER A 252 -1.74 -9.11 -21.34
CA SER A 252 -3.03 -9.74 -21.04
C SER A 252 -3.41 -10.88 -21.98
N PHE A 253 -2.73 -11.00 -23.12
CA PHE A 253 -2.89 -12.12 -24.06
C PHE A 253 -1.80 -13.20 -23.92
N VAL A 254 -0.88 -13.03 -22.95
CA VAL A 254 0.24 -13.96 -22.74
C VAL A 254 -0.05 -14.84 -21.54
N ASP A 255 -0.04 -16.15 -21.75
CA ASP A 255 -0.01 -17.10 -20.63
C ASP A 255 1.42 -17.19 -20.09
N PHE A 256 1.61 -16.78 -18.85
CA PHE A 256 2.94 -16.80 -18.23
C PHE A 256 3.42 -18.21 -17.89
N GLY A 257 2.51 -19.17 -17.68
CA GLY A 257 2.86 -20.55 -17.38
C GLY A 257 3.89 -20.66 -16.26
N LYS A 258 5.04 -21.30 -16.54
CA LYS A 258 6.13 -21.44 -15.54
C LYS A 258 6.82 -20.13 -15.16
N LEU A 259 6.65 -19.07 -15.92
CA LEU A 259 7.23 -17.76 -15.65
C LEU A 259 6.35 -16.89 -14.74
N ASP A 260 5.15 -17.36 -14.39
CA ASP A 260 4.17 -16.55 -13.63
C ASP A 260 4.75 -16.02 -12.32
N MET A 261 5.45 -16.84 -11.54
CA MET A 261 6.07 -16.45 -10.28
C MET A 261 7.03 -15.25 -10.44
N TRP A 262 7.70 -15.12 -11.59
CA TRP A 262 8.61 -14.02 -11.87
C TRP A 262 7.93 -12.85 -12.58
N LEU A 263 7.07 -13.11 -13.57
CA LEU A 263 6.46 -12.07 -14.40
C LEU A 263 5.27 -11.40 -13.74
N HIS A 264 4.53 -12.08 -12.87
CA HIS A 264 3.34 -11.54 -12.22
C HIS A 264 3.63 -10.29 -11.35
N PRO A 265 4.67 -10.26 -10.50
CA PRO A 265 5.04 -9.04 -9.79
C PRO A 265 5.44 -7.89 -10.72
N ILE A 266 6.13 -8.18 -11.83
CA ILE A 266 6.49 -7.17 -12.85
C ILE A 266 5.23 -6.63 -13.54
N TYR A 267 4.30 -7.50 -13.92
CA TYR A 267 3.02 -7.12 -14.50
C TYR A 267 2.22 -6.22 -13.56
N ASN A 268 2.16 -6.56 -12.26
CA ASN A 268 1.54 -5.74 -11.23
C ASN A 268 2.18 -4.35 -11.11
N LEU A 269 3.52 -4.27 -11.21
CA LEU A 269 4.25 -2.99 -11.21
C LEU A 269 3.86 -2.12 -12.41
N ILE A 270 3.72 -2.71 -13.59
CA ILE A 270 3.33 -2.00 -14.82
C ILE A 270 1.89 -1.47 -14.72
N ILE A 271 0.94 -2.28 -14.21
CA ILE A 271 -0.43 -1.83 -13.97
C ILE A 271 -0.46 -0.69 -12.94
N LEU A 272 0.32 -0.80 -11.86
CA LEU A 272 0.44 0.27 -10.87
C LEU A 272 0.89 1.59 -11.52
N LEU A 273 1.93 1.55 -12.35
CA LEU A 273 2.42 2.72 -13.07
C LEU A 273 1.37 3.27 -14.04
N MET A 274 0.60 2.40 -14.70
CA MET A 274 -0.54 2.78 -15.53
C MET A 274 -1.60 3.53 -14.73
N ILE A 275 -2.01 2.99 -13.57
CA ILE A 275 -3.01 3.63 -12.70
C ILE A 275 -2.52 5.00 -12.21
N VAL A 276 -1.30 5.07 -11.70
CA VAL A 276 -0.72 6.33 -11.19
C VAL A 276 -0.62 7.37 -12.29
N SER A 277 -0.10 7.00 -13.45
CA SER A 277 0.05 7.93 -14.59
C SER A 277 -1.31 8.37 -15.14
N ALA A 278 -2.32 7.49 -15.17
CA ALA A 278 -3.69 7.84 -15.55
C ALA A 278 -4.29 8.86 -14.58
N VAL A 279 -4.18 8.62 -13.27
CA VAL A 279 -4.71 9.53 -12.24
C VAL A 279 -4.01 10.88 -12.29
N VAL A 280 -2.66 10.92 -12.40
CA VAL A 280 -1.91 12.18 -12.47
C VAL A 280 -2.23 12.95 -13.75
N SER A 281 -2.29 12.26 -14.89
CA SER A 281 -2.63 12.87 -16.18
C SER A 281 -4.06 13.44 -16.16
N ALA A 282 -5.03 12.67 -15.68
CA ALA A 282 -6.44 13.11 -15.60
C ALA A 282 -6.63 14.26 -14.60
N TRP A 283 -5.92 14.25 -13.48
CA TRP A 283 -5.93 15.33 -12.49
C TRP A 283 -5.54 16.68 -13.08
N TYR A 284 -4.50 16.70 -13.91
CA TYR A 284 -4.00 17.95 -14.49
C TYR A 284 -4.68 18.33 -15.82
N ALA A 285 -5.23 17.37 -16.56
CA ALA A 285 -5.87 17.61 -17.84
C ALA A 285 -7.36 17.99 -17.71
N PHE A 286 -8.09 17.43 -16.72
CA PHE A 286 -9.55 17.54 -16.63
C PHE A 286 -9.98 18.11 -15.28
N GLU A 287 -10.59 19.31 -15.28
CA GLU A 287 -11.08 19.97 -14.04
C GLU A 287 -12.18 19.16 -13.35
N GLY A 288 -13.08 18.54 -14.11
CA GLY A 288 -14.14 17.69 -13.56
C GLY A 288 -13.58 16.49 -12.79
N VAL A 289 -12.56 15.80 -13.35
CA VAL A 289 -11.87 14.69 -12.67
C VAL A 289 -11.16 15.18 -11.42
N ARG A 290 -10.44 16.30 -11.52
CA ARG A 290 -9.78 16.92 -10.36
C ARG A 290 -10.78 17.24 -9.24
N SER A 291 -11.95 17.80 -9.56
CA SER A 291 -13.00 18.10 -8.58
C SER A 291 -13.47 16.85 -7.84
N VAL A 292 -13.74 15.77 -8.57
CA VAL A 292 -14.16 14.49 -7.98
C VAL A 292 -13.04 13.90 -7.10
N LEU A 293 -11.83 13.80 -7.63
CA LEU A 293 -10.68 13.22 -6.91
C LEU A 293 -10.25 14.08 -5.71
N HIS A 294 -10.56 15.38 -5.71
CA HIS A 294 -10.24 16.26 -4.58
C HIS A 294 -10.96 15.83 -3.29
N HIS A 295 -12.13 15.21 -3.38
CA HIS A 295 -12.81 14.64 -2.23
C HIS A 295 -11.98 13.52 -1.55
N LEU A 296 -11.23 12.75 -2.33
CA LEU A 296 -10.35 11.69 -1.82
C LEU A 296 -9.08 12.23 -1.13
N CYS A 297 -8.70 13.50 -1.37
CA CYS A 297 -7.57 14.11 -0.66
C CYS A 297 -7.78 14.13 0.86
N ILE A 298 -9.02 14.34 1.32
CA ILE A 298 -9.35 14.31 2.76
C ILE A 298 -9.09 12.92 3.32
N PHE A 299 -9.52 11.89 2.60
CA PHE A 299 -9.32 10.48 2.97
C PHE A 299 -7.83 10.11 2.98
N GLY A 300 -7.06 10.53 1.99
CA GLY A 300 -5.61 10.33 1.91
C GLY A 300 -4.81 11.05 2.99
N ARG A 301 -5.30 12.21 3.49
CA ARG A 301 -4.69 12.94 4.62
C ARG A 301 -4.85 12.23 5.95
N MET A 302 -5.79 11.31 6.05
CA MET A 302 -6.11 10.51 7.24
C MET A 302 -5.76 9.03 7.03
N SER A 303 -4.78 8.75 6.18
CA SER A 303 -4.46 7.40 5.69
C SER A 303 -4.04 6.42 6.78
N LEU A 304 -3.25 6.84 7.77
CA LEU A 304 -2.83 5.99 8.89
C LEU A 304 -4.02 5.66 9.80
N THR A 305 -4.82 6.66 10.14
CA THR A 305 -6.03 6.46 10.96
C THR A 305 -7.01 5.55 10.24
N ASN A 306 -7.29 5.78 8.96
CA ASN A 306 -8.20 4.95 8.19
C ASN A 306 -7.69 3.52 8.05
N TYR A 307 -6.37 3.34 7.90
CA TYR A 307 -5.75 2.02 7.81
C TYR A 307 -5.88 1.20 9.11
N LEU A 308 -5.66 1.80 10.29
CA LEU A 308 -5.86 1.10 11.56
C LEU A 308 -7.35 0.92 11.86
N LEU A 309 -8.17 1.92 11.55
CA LEU A 309 -9.60 1.87 11.82
C LEU A 309 -10.30 0.77 11.02
N GLN A 310 -9.87 0.51 9.77
CA GLN A 310 -10.40 -0.61 8.97
C GLN A 310 -10.18 -1.96 9.64
N SER A 311 -9.00 -2.17 10.26
CA SER A 311 -8.70 -3.43 10.95
C SER A 311 -9.61 -3.62 12.15
N ILE A 312 -9.83 -2.57 12.96
CA ILE A 312 -10.72 -2.61 14.11
C ILE A 312 -12.17 -2.86 13.67
N ILE A 313 -12.67 -2.11 12.68
CA ILE A 313 -14.04 -2.27 12.18
C ILE A 313 -14.20 -3.62 11.48
N GLY A 314 -13.22 -4.03 10.67
CA GLY A 314 -13.22 -5.32 9.99
C GLY A 314 -13.34 -6.48 10.98
N CYS A 315 -12.49 -6.49 12.01
CA CYS A 315 -12.57 -7.52 13.06
C CYS A 315 -13.90 -7.48 13.81
N ALA A 316 -14.44 -6.32 14.12
CA ALA A 316 -15.75 -6.20 14.78
C ALA A 316 -16.90 -6.77 13.92
N ILE A 317 -16.79 -6.71 12.59
CA ILE A 317 -17.82 -7.23 11.69
C ILE A 317 -17.59 -8.73 11.43
N PHE A 318 -16.38 -9.13 11.16
CA PHE A 318 -16.12 -10.44 10.59
C PHE A 318 -15.70 -11.48 11.62
N CYS A 319 -14.84 -11.16 12.60
CA CYS A 319 -14.37 -12.15 13.57
C CYS A 319 -15.50 -12.72 14.46
N GLY A 320 -15.29 -13.94 14.94
CA GLY A 320 -16.26 -14.66 15.75
C GLY A 320 -16.66 -13.96 17.06
N TYR A 321 -15.74 -13.20 17.66
CA TYR A 321 -16.02 -12.36 18.82
C TYR A 321 -16.79 -11.06 18.51
N GLY A 322 -16.95 -10.71 17.23
CA GLY A 322 -17.75 -9.58 16.75
C GLY A 322 -19.11 -10.02 16.23
N LEU A 323 -19.48 -9.61 15.02
CA LEU A 323 -20.71 -10.05 14.35
C LEU A 323 -20.59 -11.48 13.75
N GLY A 324 -19.40 -12.05 13.69
CA GLY A 324 -19.14 -13.41 13.25
C GLY A 324 -19.48 -13.67 11.78
N CYS A 325 -19.22 -12.68 10.91
CA CYS A 325 -19.47 -12.81 9.46
C CYS A 325 -18.36 -13.58 8.71
N TYR A 326 -17.31 -14.00 9.41
CA TYR A 326 -16.17 -14.73 8.84
C TYR A 326 -16.65 -16.00 8.12
N TYR A 327 -16.23 -16.23 6.88
CA TYR A 327 -16.67 -17.29 5.97
C TYR A 327 -18.18 -17.37 5.67
N LYS A 328 -18.98 -16.43 6.15
CA LYS A 328 -20.44 -16.47 5.94
C LYS A 328 -20.90 -15.63 4.75
N LEU A 329 -20.11 -14.63 4.35
CA LEU A 329 -20.48 -13.73 3.27
C LEU A 329 -19.79 -14.14 1.97
N GLY A 330 -20.56 -14.19 0.87
CA GLY A 330 -20.00 -14.23 -0.48
C GLY A 330 -19.20 -12.97 -0.79
N ILE A 331 -18.32 -13.06 -1.79
CA ILE A 331 -17.39 -11.97 -2.16
C ILE A 331 -18.14 -10.67 -2.44
N THR A 332 -19.25 -10.72 -3.17
CA THR A 332 -20.07 -9.55 -3.51
C THR A 332 -20.60 -8.84 -2.25
N TYR A 333 -21.09 -9.60 -1.27
CA TYR A 333 -21.55 -9.04 0.00
C TYR A 333 -20.39 -8.48 0.83
N ALA A 334 -19.25 -9.14 0.86
CA ALA A 334 -18.06 -8.66 1.56
C ALA A 334 -17.59 -7.30 0.96
N VAL A 335 -17.64 -7.15 -0.37
CA VAL A 335 -17.37 -5.86 -1.05
C VAL A 335 -18.38 -4.78 -0.67
N MET A 336 -19.67 -5.12 -0.56
CA MET A 336 -20.68 -4.15 -0.10
C MET A 336 -20.41 -3.67 1.32
N VAL A 337 -19.99 -4.58 2.22
CA VAL A 337 -19.52 -4.21 3.56
C VAL A 337 -18.30 -3.29 3.48
N GLY A 338 -17.30 -3.64 2.65
CA GLY A 338 -16.12 -2.80 2.42
C GLY A 338 -16.46 -1.40 1.92
N LEU A 339 -17.41 -1.27 0.98
CA LEU A 339 -17.91 0.02 0.51
C LEU A 339 -18.58 0.80 1.66
N GLY A 340 -19.39 0.14 2.48
CA GLY A 340 -19.97 0.74 3.69
C GLY A 340 -18.89 1.27 4.65
N MET A 341 -17.82 0.50 4.85
CA MET A 341 -16.67 0.92 5.66
C MET A 341 -15.96 2.15 5.07
N VAL A 342 -15.72 2.18 3.76
CA VAL A 342 -15.12 3.34 3.08
C VAL A 342 -16.00 4.59 3.24
N ILE A 343 -17.31 4.46 3.04
CA ILE A 343 -18.26 5.58 3.19
C ILE A 343 -18.28 6.08 4.63
N ALA A 344 -18.39 5.19 5.61
CA ALA A 344 -18.40 5.54 7.04
C ALA A 344 -17.11 6.26 7.45
N GLN A 345 -15.97 5.73 7.04
CA GLN A 345 -14.66 6.35 7.33
C GLN A 345 -14.48 7.69 6.59
N TYR A 346 -15.03 7.83 5.37
CA TYR A 346 -15.02 9.11 4.66
C TYR A 346 -15.88 10.15 5.38
N CYS A 347 -17.08 9.79 5.83
CA CYS A 347 -17.93 10.67 6.64
C CYS A 347 -17.24 11.07 7.95
N PHE A 348 -16.60 10.12 8.63
CA PHE A 348 -15.81 10.40 9.82
C PHE A 348 -14.65 11.35 9.52
N ALA A 349 -13.90 11.14 8.45
CA ALA A 349 -12.80 12.02 8.06
C ALA A 349 -13.30 13.44 7.76
N ARG A 350 -14.41 13.60 7.05
CA ARG A 350 -15.04 14.91 6.82
C ARG A 350 -15.45 15.61 8.11
N PHE A 351 -16.12 14.88 9.00
CA PHE A 351 -16.50 15.39 10.32
C PHE A 351 -15.28 15.80 11.12
N TRP A 352 -14.24 14.97 11.19
CA TRP A 352 -13.02 15.26 11.93
C TRP A 352 -12.29 16.51 11.42
N PHE A 353 -12.14 16.63 10.09
CA PHE A 353 -11.46 17.79 9.49
C PHE A 353 -12.28 19.08 9.50
N SER A 354 -13.53 19.07 9.94
CA SER A 354 -14.28 20.31 10.17
C SER A 354 -13.71 21.14 11.33
N SER A 355 -13.07 20.48 12.30
CA SER A 355 -12.50 21.10 13.51
C SER A 355 -11.00 20.84 13.72
N HIS A 356 -10.41 19.93 12.93
CA HIS A 356 -9.00 19.54 13.09
C HIS A 356 -8.24 19.65 11.77
N GLN A 357 -6.94 19.96 11.84
CA GLN A 357 -6.10 20.07 10.64
C GLN A 357 -5.45 18.75 10.23
N ARG A 358 -5.44 17.74 11.09
CA ARG A 358 -4.78 16.42 10.90
C ARG A 358 -5.67 15.32 11.43
N GLY A 359 -5.51 14.12 10.86
CA GLY A 359 -6.16 12.93 11.40
C GLY A 359 -5.68 12.63 12.82
N PRO A 360 -6.44 11.85 13.60
CA PRO A 360 -6.12 11.53 15.00
C PRO A 360 -4.72 10.92 15.15
N LEU A 361 -4.45 9.82 14.49
CA LEU A 361 -3.16 9.12 14.59
C LEU A 361 -2.02 9.86 13.89
N GLU A 362 -2.29 10.56 12.80
CA GLU A 362 -1.32 11.42 12.12
C GLU A 362 -0.86 12.57 13.03
N GLY A 363 -1.80 13.12 13.82
CA GLY A 363 -1.53 14.15 14.83
C GLY A 363 -0.63 13.62 15.95
N ILE A 364 -0.96 12.45 16.50
CA ILE A 364 -0.17 11.76 17.53
C ILE A 364 1.22 11.42 17.00
N TRP A 365 1.30 10.75 15.84
CA TRP A 365 2.56 10.37 15.20
C TRP A 365 3.47 11.57 14.97
N ARG A 366 2.90 12.69 14.51
CA ARG A 366 3.66 13.92 14.34
C ARG A 366 4.13 14.49 15.69
N LYS A 367 3.29 14.57 16.70
CA LYS A 367 3.68 15.07 18.03
C LYS A 367 4.84 14.25 18.59
N LEU A 368 4.71 12.92 18.59
CA LEU A 368 5.76 12.01 19.05
C LEU A 368 7.05 12.09 18.20
N THR A 369 6.93 12.32 16.88
CA THR A 369 8.10 12.52 16.01
C THR A 369 8.90 13.76 16.38
N TRP A 370 8.25 14.82 16.88
CA TRP A 370 8.88 16.10 17.16
C TRP A 370 9.12 16.36 18.64
N LEU A 371 9.01 15.35 19.49
CA LEU A 371 9.48 15.45 20.87
C LEU A 371 10.98 15.78 20.87
N GLU A 372 11.36 16.74 21.69
CA GLU A 372 12.76 17.05 21.98
C GLU A 372 13.17 16.15 23.15
N PHE A 373 14.19 15.31 22.93
CA PHE A 373 14.84 14.50 23.94
C PHE A 373 16.12 15.20 24.37
#